data_d50022e15764b7356d7d5ea523ea331c
#
_entry.id   d50022e15764b7356d7d5ea523ea331c
#
_cell.length_a   1.000
_cell.length_b   1.000
_cell.length_c   1.000
_cell.angle_alpha   90.00
_cell.angle_beta   90.00
_cell.angle_gamma   90.00
#
_symmetry.space_group_name_H-M   'P 1'
#
loop_
_entity.id
_entity.type
_entity.pdbx_description
1 polymer ?
#
loop_
_entity_poly.entity_id
_entity_poly.type
_entity_poly.pdbx_seq_one_letter_code
_entity_poly.pdbx_strand_id
1 'polypeptide(L)'
;SQGTPIGIQLAHAGRKASTYRPFDGNPRGTVPESEGGWQPVGASPIAYPGYTEPTEMTEEHIAEVVAAFAAAAKRAIGAGFDLVELHAAHGYLFHSF
;
A
#
# COMPACT_ATOMS: atom_id res chain seq x y z
N SER A 1 -10.55 -17.72 -15.31
CA SER A 1 -10.09 -18.89 -14.58
C SER A 1 -10.78 -20.14 -15.11
N GLN A 2 -10.12 -21.24 -15.06
CA GLN A 2 -10.55 -22.53 -15.61
C GLN A 2 -11.53 -23.23 -14.66
N GLY A 3 -12.65 -22.59 -14.35
CA GLY A 3 -13.68 -23.14 -13.47
C GLY A 3 -13.42 -22.95 -11.98
N THR A 4 -12.24 -22.46 -11.58
CA THR A 4 -11.93 -22.14 -10.20
C THR A 4 -11.98 -20.63 -9.99
N PRO A 5 -12.78 -20.12 -9.03
CA PRO A 5 -12.80 -18.69 -8.75
C PRO A 5 -11.43 -18.20 -8.30
N ILE A 6 -11.03 -17.03 -8.80
CA ILE A 6 -9.76 -16.39 -8.45
C ILE A 6 -10.03 -14.98 -7.96
N GLY A 7 -9.48 -14.63 -6.80
CA GLY A 7 -9.54 -13.29 -6.25
C GLY A 7 -8.19 -12.60 -6.27
N ILE A 8 -8.20 -11.28 -6.19
CA ILE A 8 -7.00 -10.46 -6.05
C ILE A 8 -7.20 -9.51 -4.87
N GLN A 9 -6.15 -9.33 -4.05
CA GLN A 9 -6.14 -8.35 -2.98
C GLN A 9 -5.41 -7.09 -3.43
N LEU A 10 -6.06 -5.94 -3.27
CA LEU A 10 -5.47 -4.64 -3.53
C LEU A 10 -5.02 -4.02 -2.20
N ALA A 11 -3.82 -3.47 -2.17
CA ALA A 11 -3.23 -2.95 -0.96
C ALA A 11 -2.43 -1.68 -1.20
N HIS A 12 -2.29 -0.88 -0.13
CA HIS A 12 -1.38 0.24 -0.06
C HIS A 12 -0.75 0.22 1.34
N ALA A 13 0.56 0.13 1.41
CA ALA A 13 1.25 -0.07 2.67
C ALA A 13 1.26 1.16 3.59
N GLY A 14 0.95 2.35 3.07
CA GLY A 14 0.91 3.57 3.86
C GLY A 14 2.27 3.88 4.47
N ARG A 15 2.28 4.22 5.77
CA ARG A 15 3.52 4.57 6.48
C ARG A 15 4.51 3.41 6.63
N LYS A 16 4.12 2.19 6.31
CA LYS A 16 4.99 1.02 6.29
C LYS A 16 5.58 0.73 4.91
N ALA A 17 5.37 1.61 3.93
CA ALA A 17 5.91 1.45 2.59
C ALA A 17 7.42 1.73 2.54
N SER A 18 8.02 1.47 1.39
CA SER A 18 9.45 1.73 1.13
C SER A 18 10.39 1.01 2.10
N THR A 19 10.09 -0.25 2.41
CA THR A 19 10.88 -1.04 3.37
C THR A 19 11.91 -1.91 2.68
N TYR A 20 12.94 -2.29 3.44
CA TYR A 20 13.90 -3.29 3.00
C TYR A 20 13.20 -4.65 2.84
N ARG A 21 13.77 -5.50 1.98
CA ARG A 21 13.33 -6.90 1.90
C ARG A 21 13.54 -7.56 3.25
N PRO A 22 12.58 -8.39 3.71
CA PRO A 22 12.66 -8.96 5.08
C PRO A 22 13.77 -9.98 5.29
N PHE A 23 14.42 -10.43 4.21
CA PHE A 23 15.50 -11.42 4.26
C PHE A 23 16.83 -10.75 3.90
N ASP A 24 17.90 -11.51 3.79
CA ASP A 24 19.23 -11.06 3.37
C ASP A 24 19.96 -10.20 4.40
N GLY A 25 19.59 -10.30 5.69
CA GLY A 25 20.27 -9.55 6.75
C GLY A 25 20.08 -8.04 6.69
N ASN A 26 19.09 -7.57 5.95
CA ASN A 26 18.81 -6.15 5.83
C ASN A 26 18.29 -5.56 7.14
N PRO A 27 18.56 -4.27 7.41
CA PRO A 27 17.97 -3.60 8.56
C PRO A 27 16.45 -3.52 8.44
N ARG A 28 15.78 -3.29 9.58
CA ARG A 28 14.34 -3.02 9.59
C ARG A 28 14.13 -1.54 9.34
N GLY A 29 12.96 -1.20 8.81
CA GLY A 29 12.52 0.18 8.64
C GLY A 29 12.51 0.64 7.20
N THR A 30 12.52 1.96 7.04
CA THR A 30 12.38 2.60 5.73
C THR A 30 13.71 2.63 4.99
N VAL A 31 13.67 2.28 3.71
CA VAL A 31 14.82 2.45 2.81
C VAL A 31 14.98 3.94 2.49
N PRO A 32 16.14 4.54 2.72
CA PRO A 32 16.36 5.94 2.35
C PRO A 32 16.34 6.15 0.84
N GLU A 33 15.99 7.36 0.42
CA GLU A 33 15.92 7.70 -1.01
C GLU A 33 17.26 7.46 -1.72
N SER A 34 18.38 7.65 -1.02
CA SER A 34 19.73 7.39 -1.55
C SER A 34 19.94 5.92 -1.93
N GLU A 35 19.16 5.00 -1.39
CA GLU A 35 19.23 3.56 -1.66
C GLU A 35 18.04 3.05 -2.46
N GLY A 36 17.29 3.94 -3.12
CA GLY A 36 16.16 3.56 -3.96
C GLY A 36 14.81 3.59 -3.26
N GLY A 37 14.75 4.07 -2.03
CA GLY A 37 13.49 4.24 -1.32
C GLY A 37 12.74 5.49 -1.75
N TRP A 38 11.57 5.68 -1.17
CA TRP A 38 10.73 6.85 -1.44
C TRP A 38 10.08 7.34 -0.15
N GLN A 39 9.52 8.55 -0.18
CA GLN A 39 8.81 9.12 0.96
C GLN A 39 7.42 8.51 1.07
N PRO A 40 7.13 7.76 2.15
CA PRO A 40 5.79 7.17 2.33
C PRO A 40 4.73 8.23 2.60
N VAL A 41 3.48 7.88 2.37
CA VAL A 41 2.32 8.70 2.73
C VAL A 41 1.46 7.97 3.76
N GLY A 42 0.68 8.71 4.53
CA GLY A 42 -0.18 8.14 5.54
C GLY A 42 -1.35 9.06 5.90
N ALA A 43 -2.20 8.58 6.80
CA ALA A 43 -3.35 9.34 7.29
C ALA A 43 -2.94 10.55 8.11
N SER A 44 -1.79 10.48 8.78
CA SER A 44 -1.20 11.55 9.59
C SER A 44 0.32 11.43 9.55
N PRO A 45 1.07 12.48 9.93
CA PRO A 45 2.54 12.43 9.85
C PRO A 45 3.15 11.74 11.08
N ILE A 46 2.60 10.59 11.46
CA ILE A 46 3.05 9.81 12.60
C ILE A 46 3.71 8.52 12.10
N ALA A 47 5.00 8.39 12.35
CA ALA A 47 5.76 7.22 11.92
C ALA A 47 5.35 5.96 12.67
N TYR A 48 5.38 4.82 11.97
CA TYR A 48 5.41 3.53 12.64
C TYR A 48 6.80 3.38 13.30
N PRO A 49 6.87 2.85 14.54
CA PRO A 49 8.16 2.76 15.25
C PRO A 49 9.26 2.12 14.40
N GLY A 50 10.38 2.82 14.29
CA GLY A 50 11.52 2.38 13.50
C GLY A 50 11.48 2.77 12.02
N TYR A 51 10.40 3.42 11.58
CA TYR A 51 10.20 3.82 10.18
C TYR A 51 10.26 5.35 10.04
N THR A 52 10.45 5.83 8.81
CA THR A 52 10.42 7.25 8.51
C THR A 52 9.02 7.83 8.72
N GLU A 53 8.96 9.07 9.20
CA GLU A 53 7.70 9.79 9.31
C GLU A 53 7.07 9.95 7.92
N PRO A 54 5.80 9.54 7.74
CA PRO A 54 5.14 9.68 6.45
C PRO A 54 4.67 11.12 6.21
N THR A 55 4.46 11.46 4.95
CA THR A 55 3.77 12.70 4.58
C THR A 55 2.28 12.51 4.77
N GLU A 56 1.64 13.41 5.51
CA GLU A 56 0.19 13.37 5.67
C GLU A 56 -0.50 13.58 4.32
N MET A 57 -1.47 12.72 4.00
CA MET A 57 -2.22 12.82 2.77
C MET A 57 -3.20 13.99 2.83
N THR A 58 -3.23 14.80 1.78
CA THR A 58 -4.26 15.81 1.58
C THR A 58 -5.55 15.15 1.10
N GLU A 59 -6.67 15.88 1.13
CA GLU A 59 -7.93 15.38 0.57
C GLU A 59 -7.79 15.04 -0.91
N GLU A 60 -7.00 15.82 -1.65
CA GLU A 60 -6.70 15.55 -3.05
C GLU A 60 -5.95 14.22 -3.22
N HIS A 61 -4.94 13.96 -2.39
CA HIS A 61 -4.21 12.69 -2.41
C HIS A 61 -5.11 11.51 -2.08
N ILE A 62 -6.02 11.68 -1.13
CA ILE A 62 -7.00 10.65 -0.77
C ILE A 62 -7.89 10.33 -1.96
N ALA A 63 -8.38 11.37 -2.67
CA ALA A 63 -9.20 11.18 -3.86
C ALA A 63 -8.43 10.45 -4.97
N GLU A 64 -7.15 10.77 -5.15
CA GLU A 64 -6.30 10.08 -6.13
C GLU A 64 -6.12 8.59 -5.79
N VAL A 65 -5.91 8.26 -4.51
CA VAL A 65 -5.78 6.87 -4.06
C VAL A 65 -7.09 6.11 -4.27
N VAL A 66 -8.22 6.72 -3.93
CA VAL A 66 -9.54 6.10 -4.14
C VAL A 66 -9.74 5.82 -5.63
N ALA A 67 -9.43 6.78 -6.51
CA ALA A 67 -9.52 6.60 -7.95
C ALA A 67 -8.59 5.49 -8.46
N ALA A 68 -7.38 5.39 -7.91
CA ALA A 68 -6.42 4.35 -8.26
C ALA A 68 -6.92 2.96 -7.88
N PHE A 69 -7.51 2.80 -6.69
CA PHE A 69 -8.12 1.54 -6.28
C PHE A 69 -9.29 1.16 -7.18
N ALA A 70 -10.15 2.11 -7.51
CA ALA A 70 -11.29 1.87 -8.42
C ALA A 70 -10.80 1.43 -9.81
N ALA A 71 -9.78 2.09 -10.35
CA ALA A 71 -9.20 1.74 -11.64
C ALA A 71 -8.55 0.35 -11.60
N ALA A 72 -7.84 0.02 -10.50
CA ALA A 72 -7.23 -1.29 -10.32
C ALA A 72 -8.28 -2.39 -10.25
N ALA A 73 -9.39 -2.16 -9.54
CA ALA A 73 -10.50 -3.11 -9.47
C ALA A 73 -11.11 -3.37 -10.85
N LYS A 74 -11.31 -2.32 -11.64
CA LYS A 74 -11.82 -2.47 -13.02
C LYS A 74 -10.86 -3.29 -13.89
N ARG A 75 -9.55 -3.02 -13.78
CA ARG A 75 -8.55 -3.79 -14.51
C ARG A 75 -8.53 -5.26 -14.09
N ALA A 76 -8.67 -5.52 -12.79
CA ALA A 76 -8.70 -6.89 -12.29
C ALA A 76 -9.88 -7.67 -12.85
N ILE A 77 -11.08 -7.09 -12.83
CA ILE A 77 -12.28 -7.73 -13.38
C ILE A 77 -12.11 -7.93 -14.90
N GLY A 78 -11.59 -6.92 -15.60
CA GLY A 78 -11.32 -7.03 -17.05
C GLY A 78 -10.28 -8.09 -17.39
N ALA A 79 -9.36 -8.39 -16.46
CA ALA A 79 -8.35 -9.44 -16.61
C ALA A 79 -8.86 -10.84 -16.27
N GLY A 80 -10.09 -10.96 -15.75
CA GLY A 80 -10.73 -12.25 -15.46
C GLY A 80 -10.75 -12.67 -14.00
N PHE A 81 -10.39 -11.79 -13.06
CA PHE A 81 -10.56 -12.08 -11.63
C PHE A 81 -12.04 -12.08 -11.28
N ASP A 82 -12.43 -13.02 -10.42
CA ASP A 82 -13.83 -13.19 -10.02
C ASP A 82 -14.24 -12.30 -8.86
N LEU A 83 -13.25 -11.88 -8.03
CA LEU A 83 -13.50 -10.99 -6.91
C LEU A 83 -12.27 -10.12 -6.62
N VAL A 84 -12.52 -9.00 -5.95
CA VAL A 84 -11.49 -8.06 -5.52
C VAL A 84 -11.63 -7.83 -4.02
N GLU A 85 -10.53 -7.93 -3.28
CA GLU A 85 -10.48 -7.65 -1.85
C GLU A 85 -9.64 -6.40 -1.60
N LEU A 86 -10.07 -5.57 -0.67
CA LEU A 86 -9.30 -4.40 -0.23
C LEU A 86 -8.62 -4.72 1.09
N HIS A 87 -7.30 -4.56 1.15
CA HIS A 87 -6.54 -4.77 2.37
C HIS A 87 -6.70 -3.56 3.28
N ALA A 88 -7.37 -3.74 4.42
CA ALA A 88 -7.65 -2.68 5.38
C ALA A 88 -7.16 -3.02 6.79
N ALA A 89 -6.10 -3.82 6.90
CA ALA A 89 -5.57 -4.31 8.16
C ALA A 89 -4.05 -4.15 8.26
N HIS A 90 -3.46 -4.68 9.34
CA HIS A 90 -2.00 -4.75 9.58
C HIS A 90 -1.28 -3.40 9.61
N GLY A 91 -1.99 -2.32 9.94
CA GLY A 91 -1.40 -0.99 10.02
C GLY A 91 -1.05 -0.36 8.69
N TYR A 92 -1.59 -0.88 7.58
CA TYR A 92 -1.42 -0.30 6.26
C TYR A 92 -2.36 0.90 6.05
N LEU A 93 -2.38 1.47 4.87
CA LEU A 93 -3.00 2.78 4.66
C LEU A 93 -4.44 2.86 5.17
N PHE A 94 -5.32 1.96 4.75
CA PHE A 94 -6.73 2.01 5.17
C PHE A 94 -6.91 1.82 6.67
N HIS A 95 -6.12 0.95 7.27
CA HIS A 95 -6.19 0.70 8.71
C HIS A 95 -5.78 1.94 9.53
N SER A 96 -4.92 2.80 8.97
CA SER A 96 -4.42 3.97 9.69
C SER A 96 -5.37 5.18 9.70
N PHE A 97 -6.46 5.11 8.97
CA PHE A 97 -7.49 6.15 8.99
C PHE A 97 -8.48 6.00 10.15
#